data_7b3a5d55f419783a9d3e2fa77642586e
#
_entry.id   7b3a5d55f419783a9d3e2fa77642586e
#
_cell.length_a   1.000
_cell.length_b   1.000
_cell.length_c   1.000
_cell.angle_alpha   90.00
_cell.angle_beta   90.00
_cell.angle_gamma   90.00
#
_symmetry.space_group_name_H-M   'P 1'
#
loop_
_entity.id
_entity.type
_entity.pdbx_description
1 polymer ?
#
loop_
_entity_poly.entity_id
_entity_poly.type
_entity_poly.pdbx_seq_one_letter_code
_entity_poly.pdbx_strand_id
1 'polypeptide(L)'
;GVMKAVQTVENVLDSKLKALDELENMGDEELEAIRERRLKQAKEHAHRTEQLRASGHGDYRTVTEEREFFAQVKTIVRVVAHFGRSATSRCEIVDGHLAKLAGQHLETKFIRVEAERTPYLADRLKIRVLPSIVLIKNNKTEHTIVGFEEMGGEDDFSTLVLEELLFKYNAIT
;
A
#
# COMPACT_ATOMS: atom_id res chain seq x y z
N GLY A 1 7.47 -9.20 30.19
CA GLY A 1 6.86 -7.99 29.62
C GLY A 1 7.71 -6.75 29.85
N VAL A 2 7.71 -6.16 31.04
CA VAL A 2 8.32 -4.84 31.32
C VAL A 2 9.85 -4.83 31.12
N MET A 3 10.57 -5.85 31.53
CA MET A 3 12.03 -5.93 31.35
C MET A 3 12.48 -5.93 29.89
N LYS A 4 11.73 -6.58 28.99
CA LYS A 4 12.04 -6.53 27.54
C LYS A 4 11.82 -5.14 26.95
N ALA A 5 10.78 -4.43 27.39
CA ALA A 5 10.51 -3.07 26.94
C ALA A 5 11.60 -2.11 27.42
N VAL A 6 12.06 -2.22 28.66
CA VAL A 6 13.16 -1.41 29.20
C VAL A 6 14.44 -1.66 28.42
N GLN A 7 14.80 -2.92 28.17
CA GLN A 7 15.99 -3.28 27.38
C GLN A 7 15.94 -2.73 25.95
N THR A 8 14.74 -2.72 25.35
CA THR A 8 14.58 -2.15 23.99
C THR A 8 14.78 -0.64 24.00
N VAL A 9 14.28 0.07 25.01
CA VAL A 9 14.48 1.52 25.17
C VAL A 9 15.95 1.84 25.43
N GLU A 10 16.63 1.09 26.31
CA GLU A 10 18.06 1.25 26.56
C GLU A 10 18.88 1.08 25.27
N ASN A 11 18.65 0.01 24.51
CA ASN A 11 19.34 -0.25 23.25
C ASN A 11 19.11 0.89 22.21
N VAL A 12 17.90 1.46 22.17
CA VAL A 12 17.59 2.60 21.29
C VAL A 12 18.30 3.87 21.76
N LEU A 13 18.35 4.11 23.07
CA LEU A 13 19.06 5.26 23.63
C LEU A 13 20.57 5.16 23.40
N ASP A 14 21.17 3.99 23.65
CA ASP A 14 22.60 3.76 23.42
C ASP A 14 22.96 3.92 21.95
N SER A 15 22.13 3.42 21.04
CA SER A 15 22.36 3.61 19.59
C SER A 15 22.26 5.07 19.15
N LYS A 16 21.34 5.85 19.77
CA LYS A 16 21.24 7.30 19.52
C LYS A 16 22.39 8.09 20.08
N LEU A 17 22.85 7.76 21.30
CA LEU A 17 24.01 8.38 21.90
C LEU A 17 25.27 8.15 21.06
N LYS A 18 25.48 6.89 20.63
CA LYS A 18 26.60 6.55 19.75
C LYS A 18 26.55 7.31 18.42
N ALA A 19 25.36 7.44 17.82
CA ALA A 19 25.19 8.21 16.59
C ALA A 19 25.46 9.72 16.80
N LEU A 20 25.16 10.27 17.98
CA LEU A 20 25.48 11.66 18.33
C LEU A 20 26.98 11.85 18.52
N ASP A 21 27.66 10.94 19.22
CA ASP A 21 29.12 10.97 19.40
C ASP A 21 29.86 10.86 18.06
N GLU A 22 29.36 10.00 17.16
CA GLU A 22 29.89 9.88 15.79
C GLU A 22 29.71 11.21 15.01
N LEU A 23 28.55 11.88 15.15
CA LEU A 23 28.28 13.18 14.52
C LEU A 23 29.18 14.31 15.08
N GLU A 24 29.43 14.32 16.40
CA GLU A 24 30.32 15.31 17.03
C GLU A 24 31.78 15.15 16.62
N ASN A 25 32.19 13.91 16.34
CA ASN A 25 33.55 13.57 15.91
C ASN A 25 33.77 13.59 14.39
N MET A 26 32.70 13.85 13.61
CA MET A 26 32.79 13.95 12.14
C MET A 26 33.38 15.30 11.72
N GLY A 27 34.28 15.26 10.74
CA GLY A 27 34.81 16.47 10.11
C GLY A 27 33.76 17.19 9.27
N ASP A 28 33.97 18.50 9.07
CA ASP A 28 33.03 19.35 8.30
C ASP A 28 32.78 18.82 6.88
N GLU A 29 33.79 18.23 6.23
CA GLU A 29 33.68 17.63 4.89
C GLU A 29 32.77 16.40 4.89
N GLU A 30 32.81 15.55 5.92
CA GLU A 30 31.95 14.38 6.05
C GLU A 30 30.50 14.78 6.33
N LEU A 31 30.29 15.80 7.16
CA LEU A 31 28.95 16.35 7.42
C LEU A 31 28.32 16.94 6.17
N GLU A 32 29.10 17.66 5.35
CA GLU A 32 28.62 18.22 4.10
C GLU A 32 28.27 17.11 3.08
N ALA A 33 29.10 16.08 2.96
CA ALA A 33 28.82 14.92 2.10
C ALA A 33 27.52 14.18 2.51
N ILE A 34 27.23 14.10 3.82
CA ILE A 34 25.97 13.51 4.30
C ILE A 34 24.78 14.42 3.96
N ARG A 35 24.92 15.75 4.12
CA ARG A 35 23.88 16.72 3.75
C ARG A 35 23.57 16.65 2.27
N GLU A 36 24.57 16.66 1.41
CA GLU A 36 24.40 16.54 -0.04
C GLU A 36 23.69 15.25 -0.43
N ARG A 37 24.10 14.12 0.15
CA ARG A 37 23.47 12.82 -0.10
C ARG A 37 22.00 12.80 0.33
N ARG A 38 21.68 13.33 1.52
CA ARG A 38 20.30 13.43 2.00
C ARG A 38 19.46 14.34 1.11
N LEU A 39 20.02 15.47 0.69
CA LEU A 39 19.32 16.39 -0.20
C LEU A 39 19.04 15.75 -1.57
N LYS A 40 20.02 15.03 -2.13
CA LYS A 40 19.86 14.28 -3.38
C LYS A 40 18.76 13.22 -3.24
N GLN A 41 18.81 12.41 -2.18
CA GLN A 41 17.79 11.39 -1.91
C GLN A 41 16.40 12.01 -1.73
N ALA A 42 16.28 13.13 -1.03
CA ALA A 42 15.01 13.83 -0.86
C ALA A 42 14.45 14.34 -2.19
N LYS A 43 15.30 14.89 -3.06
CA LYS A 43 14.90 15.35 -4.40
C LYS A 43 14.45 14.17 -5.27
N GLU A 44 15.18 13.07 -5.27
CA GLU A 44 14.84 11.85 -6.02
C GLU A 44 13.51 11.26 -5.52
N HIS A 45 13.31 11.21 -4.21
CA HIS A 45 12.05 10.76 -3.61
C HIS A 45 10.88 11.67 -3.98
N ALA A 46 11.06 12.99 -3.89
CA ALA A 46 10.02 13.96 -4.27
C ALA A 46 9.64 13.82 -5.76
N HIS A 47 10.64 13.70 -6.64
CA HIS A 47 10.42 13.52 -8.07
C HIS A 47 9.68 12.20 -8.38
N ARG A 48 10.09 11.10 -7.73
CA ARG A 48 9.41 9.81 -7.86
C ARG A 48 7.96 9.86 -7.38
N THR A 49 7.72 10.52 -6.26
CA THR A 49 6.38 10.73 -5.71
C THR A 49 5.49 11.50 -6.69
N GLU A 50 6.01 12.56 -7.28
CA GLU A 50 5.30 13.36 -8.28
C GLU A 50 4.98 12.54 -9.54
N GLN A 51 5.92 11.75 -10.04
CA GLN A 51 5.67 10.85 -11.17
C GLN A 51 4.58 9.82 -10.87
N LEU A 52 4.59 9.22 -9.67
CA LEU A 52 3.56 8.28 -9.25
C LEU A 52 2.18 8.96 -9.19
N ARG A 53 2.09 10.16 -8.64
CA ARG A 53 0.84 10.93 -8.61
C ARG A 53 0.36 11.30 -10.01
N ALA A 54 1.25 11.73 -10.90
CA ALA A 54 0.93 12.03 -12.30
C ALA A 54 0.40 10.80 -13.05
N SER A 55 0.85 9.58 -12.71
CA SER A 55 0.32 8.31 -13.24
C SER A 55 -0.95 7.84 -12.52
N GLY A 56 -1.52 8.66 -11.64
CA GLY A 56 -2.78 8.42 -10.92
C GLY A 56 -2.65 7.52 -9.70
N HIS A 57 -1.44 7.32 -9.16
CA HIS A 57 -1.26 6.74 -7.83
C HIS A 57 -1.70 7.75 -6.75
N GLY A 58 -2.16 7.24 -5.62
CA GLY A 58 -2.73 8.08 -4.56
C GLY A 58 -4.24 8.32 -4.70
N ASP A 59 -4.79 8.11 -5.90
CA ASP A 59 -6.23 8.18 -6.15
C ASP A 59 -6.84 6.77 -6.18
N TYR A 60 -8.01 6.64 -5.58
CA TYR A 60 -8.84 5.44 -5.67
C TYR A 60 -9.93 5.65 -6.71
N ARG A 61 -9.77 5.04 -7.89
CA ARG A 61 -10.67 5.24 -9.03
C ARG A 61 -11.40 3.97 -9.42
N THR A 62 -12.60 4.13 -9.95
CA THR A 62 -13.39 3.03 -10.50
C THR A 62 -13.00 2.78 -11.96
N VAL A 63 -12.69 1.52 -12.25
CA VAL A 63 -12.48 0.98 -13.59
C VAL A 63 -13.73 0.23 -14.00
N THR A 64 -14.30 0.60 -15.14
CA THR A 64 -15.56 0.02 -15.65
C THR A 64 -15.36 -0.82 -16.91
N GLU A 65 -14.16 -0.80 -17.48
CA GLU A 65 -13.81 -1.53 -18.69
C GLU A 65 -12.64 -2.48 -18.46
N GLU A 66 -12.78 -3.71 -18.96
CA GLU A 66 -11.73 -4.73 -18.84
C GLU A 66 -10.42 -4.32 -19.49
N ARG A 67 -10.50 -3.61 -20.64
CA ARG A 67 -9.33 -3.10 -21.35
C ARG A 67 -8.52 -2.13 -20.49
N GLU A 68 -9.17 -1.24 -19.77
CA GLU A 68 -8.53 -0.29 -18.84
C GLU A 68 -7.82 -1.03 -17.72
N PHE A 69 -8.48 -2.03 -17.12
CA PHE A 69 -7.88 -2.87 -16.08
C PHE A 69 -6.59 -3.53 -16.56
N PHE A 70 -6.62 -4.20 -17.72
CA PHE A 70 -5.43 -4.87 -18.25
C PHE A 70 -4.32 -3.90 -18.61
N ALA A 71 -4.64 -2.71 -19.11
CA ALA A 71 -3.65 -1.67 -19.39
C ALA A 71 -2.91 -1.24 -18.12
N GLN A 72 -3.63 -1.05 -17.02
CA GLN A 72 -3.03 -0.67 -15.73
C GLN A 72 -2.17 -1.80 -15.14
N VAL A 73 -2.68 -3.03 -15.11
CA VAL A 73 -1.97 -4.18 -14.52
C VAL A 73 -0.68 -4.52 -15.27
N LYS A 74 -0.62 -4.30 -16.59
CA LYS A 74 0.60 -4.54 -17.39
C LYS A 74 1.73 -3.57 -17.07
N THR A 75 1.41 -2.34 -16.73
CA THR A 75 2.40 -1.25 -16.57
C THR A 75 2.80 -1.02 -15.13
N ILE A 76 1.97 -1.45 -14.18
CA ILE A 76 2.12 -1.15 -12.76
C ILE A 76 2.55 -2.40 -12.00
N VAL A 77 3.60 -2.25 -11.17
CA VAL A 77 4.20 -3.37 -10.43
C VAL A 77 3.26 -3.94 -9.37
N ARG A 78 2.54 -3.08 -8.65
CA ARG A 78 1.63 -3.49 -7.56
C ARG A 78 0.28 -2.85 -7.76
N VAL A 79 -0.76 -3.67 -7.82
CA VAL A 79 -2.15 -3.25 -7.95
C VAL A 79 -3.01 -3.96 -6.91
N VAL A 80 -3.81 -3.20 -6.19
CA VAL A 80 -4.87 -3.67 -5.30
C VAL A 80 -6.20 -3.37 -5.99
N ALA A 81 -6.89 -4.41 -6.45
CA ALA A 81 -8.13 -4.29 -7.19
C ALA A 81 -9.31 -4.79 -6.36
N HIS A 82 -10.18 -3.89 -5.96
CA HIS A 82 -11.42 -4.22 -5.25
C HIS A 82 -12.54 -4.49 -6.25
N PHE A 83 -12.98 -5.72 -6.33
CA PHE A 83 -14.17 -6.11 -7.08
C PHE A 83 -15.39 -5.91 -6.20
N GLY A 84 -16.24 -4.99 -6.59
CA GLY A 84 -17.44 -4.63 -5.86
C GLY A 84 -18.64 -4.43 -6.76
N ARG A 85 -19.77 -4.19 -6.12
CA ARG A 85 -21.03 -3.79 -6.74
C ARG A 85 -21.46 -2.45 -6.13
N SER A 86 -21.98 -1.55 -6.96
CA SER A 86 -22.60 -0.33 -6.48
C SER A 86 -23.80 -0.65 -5.58
N ALA A 87 -24.03 0.19 -4.56
CA ALA A 87 -25.12 0.06 -3.59
C ALA A 87 -25.07 -1.21 -2.68
N THR A 88 -23.88 -1.77 -2.46
CA THR A 88 -23.67 -2.83 -1.45
C THR A 88 -22.90 -2.25 -0.28
N SER A 89 -23.48 -2.22 0.92
CA SER A 89 -22.86 -1.61 2.11
C SER A 89 -21.47 -2.13 2.43
N ARG A 90 -21.23 -3.42 2.31
CA ARG A 90 -19.91 -4.02 2.52
C ARG A 90 -18.87 -3.57 1.50
N CYS A 91 -19.26 -3.31 0.25
CA CYS A 91 -18.35 -2.75 -0.76
C CYS A 91 -18.01 -1.29 -0.43
N GLU A 92 -18.97 -0.51 0.07
CA GLU A 92 -18.73 0.88 0.49
C GLU A 92 -17.76 0.97 1.68
N ILE A 93 -17.83 0.02 2.63
CA ILE A 93 -16.89 -0.07 3.75
C ILE A 93 -15.46 -0.29 3.21
N VAL A 94 -15.27 -1.26 2.32
CA VAL A 94 -13.98 -1.54 1.69
C VAL A 94 -13.48 -0.34 0.88
N ASP A 95 -14.35 0.30 0.11
CA ASP A 95 -14.02 1.51 -0.65
C ASP A 95 -13.49 2.63 0.27
N GLY A 96 -14.12 2.84 1.43
CA GLY A 96 -13.69 3.82 2.41
C GLY A 96 -12.29 3.55 2.98
N HIS A 97 -11.97 2.30 3.25
CA HIS A 97 -10.63 1.89 3.73
C HIS A 97 -9.58 1.99 2.63
N LEU A 98 -9.88 1.49 1.43
CA LEU A 98 -8.93 1.50 0.31
C LEU A 98 -8.65 2.92 -0.20
N ALA A 99 -9.64 3.82 -0.17
CA ALA A 99 -9.41 5.22 -0.51
C ALA A 99 -8.42 5.92 0.43
N LYS A 100 -8.47 5.61 1.74
CA LYS A 100 -7.50 6.12 2.72
C LYS A 100 -6.10 5.56 2.46
N LEU A 101 -6.00 4.24 2.25
CA LEU A 101 -4.74 3.56 1.99
C LEU A 101 -4.09 3.99 0.67
N ALA A 102 -4.89 4.28 -0.36
CA ALA A 102 -4.40 4.78 -1.64
C ALA A 102 -3.59 6.08 -1.50
N GLY A 103 -4.04 7.00 -0.64
CA GLY A 103 -3.34 8.24 -0.35
C GLY A 103 -2.05 8.08 0.45
N GLN A 104 -1.93 7.00 1.21
CA GLN A 104 -0.78 6.70 2.08
C GLN A 104 0.30 5.87 1.36
N HIS A 105 -0.11 4.92 0.50
CA HIS A 105 0.75 3.96 -0.18
C HIS A 105 0.84 4.23 -1.69
N LEU A 106 1.62 5.26 -2.05
CA LEU A 106 1.77 5.69 -3.45
C LEU A 106 2.51 4.67 -4.33
N GLU A 107 3.27 3.77 -3.74
CA GLU A 107 3.97 2.68 -4.45
C GLU A 107 3.02 1.63 -5.03
N THR A 108 1.76 1.63 -4.59
CA THR A 108 0.73 0.68 -5.00
C THR A 108 -0.45 1.41 -5.64
N LYS A 109 -0.96 0.88 -6.73
CA LYS A 109 -2.14 1.40 -7.39
C LYS A 109 -3.39 0.74 -6.80
N PHE A 110 -4.28 1.54 -6.28
CA PHE A 110 -5.58 1.09 -5.76
C PHE A 110 -6.67 1.41 -6.77
N ILE A 111 -7.44 0.40 -7.15
CA ILE A 111 -8.54 0.56 -8.10
C ILE A 111 -9.78 -0.18 -7.61
N ARG A 112 -10.94 0.38 -7.93
CA ARG A 112 -12.22 -0.32 -7.83
C ARG A 112 -12.59 -0.85 -9.19
N VAL A 113 -13.08 -2.08 -9.24
CA VAL A 113 -13.60 -2.72 -10.45
C VAL A 113 -15.07 -3.04 -10.24
N GLU A 114 -15.92 -2.55 -11.14
CA GLU A 114 -17.34 -2.85 -11.12
C GLU A 114 -17.57 -4.25 -11.70
N ALA A 115 -17.81 -5.23 -10.83
CA ALA A 115 -17.87 -6.64 -11.20
C ALA A 115 -18.96 -6.95 -12.25
N GLU A 116 -20.10 -6.25 -12.19
CA GLU A 116 -21.20 -6.43 -13.14
C GLU A 116 -20.86 -5.96 -14.56
N ARG A 117 -19.94 -5.00 -14.68
CA ARG A 117 -19.48 -4.45 -15.97
C ARG A 117 -18.28 -5.17 -16.56
N THR A 118 -17.64 -6.03 -15.76
CA THR A 118 -16.43 -6.76 -16.15
C THR A 118 -16.58 -8.27 -15.94
N PRO A 119 -17.59 -8.92 -16.57
CA PRO A 119 -17.91 -10.32 -16.32
C PRO A 119 -16.79 -11.28 -16.73
N TYR A 120 -16.10 -11.02 -17.83
CA TYR A 120 -14.96 -11.83 -18.27
C TYR A 120 -13.83 -11.79 -17.25
N LEU A 121 -13.52 -10.60 -16.71
CA LEU A 121 -12.47 -10.42 -15.71
C LEU A 121 -12.85 -11.11 -14.38
N ALA A 122 -14.08 -10.95 -13.93
CA ALA A 122 -14.60 -11.61 -12.74
C ALA A 122 -14.55 -13.14 -12.87
N ASP A 123 -14.88 -13.69 -14.02
CA ASP A 123 -14.79 -15.14 -14.28
C ASP A 123 -13.34 -15.62 -14.33
N ARG A 124 -12.46 -14.90 -15.02
CA ARG A 124 -11.03 -15.23 -15.13
C ARG A 124 -10.32 -15.24 -13.79
N LEU A 125 -10.64 -14.30 -12.91
CA LEU A 125 -10.11 -14.20 -11.56
C LEU A 125 -10.90 -15.00 -10.53
N LYS A 126 -11.93 -15.74 -10.96
CA LYS A 126 -12.78 -16.58 -10.11
C LYS A 126 -13.46 -15.81 -8.98
N ILE A 127 -13.85 -14.57 -9.25
CA ILE A 127 -14.60 -13.74 -8.30
C ILE A 127 -16.04 -14.26 -8.20
N ARG A 128 -16.39 -14.82 -7.06
CA ARG A 128 -17.73 -15.40 -6.81
C ARG A 128 -18.49 -14.69 -5.70
N VAL A 129 -17.76 -14.03 -4.82
CA VAL A 129 -18.29 -13.31 -3.66
C VAL A 129 -17.84 -11.85 -3.72
N LEU A 130 -18.70 -10.93 -3.34
CA LEU A 130 -18.41 -9.50 -3.24
C LEU A 130 -18.61 -9.01 -1.80
N PRO A 131 -17.73 -8.16 -1.29
CA PRO A 131 -16.51 -7.63 -1.93
C PRO A 131 -15.39 -8.70 -2.03
N SER A 132 -14.56 -8.59 -3.06
CA SER A 132 -13.29 -9.34 -3.16
C SER A 132 -12.17 -8.39 -3.52
N ILE A 133 -11.02 -8.52 -2.86
CA ILE A 133 -9.84 -7.70 -3.12
C ILE A 133 -8.76 -8.59 -3.72
N VAL A 134 -8.38 -8.31 -4.96
CA VAL A 134 -7.33 -9.06 -5.68
C VAL A 134 -6.01 -8.30 -5.58
N LEU A 135 -5.00 -8.97 -5.06
CA LEU A 135 -3.65 -8.45 -4.93
C LEU A 135 -2.82 -8.92 -6.11
N ILE A 136 -2.32 -7.98 -6.90
CA ILE A 136 -1.60 -8.24 -8.15
C ILE A 136 -0.21 -7.63 -8.03
N LYS A 137 0.81 -8.45 -8.38
CA LYS A 137 2.20 -8.04 -8.43
C LYS A 137 2.85 -8.55 -9.70
N ASN A 138 3.52 -7.67 -10.43
CA ASN A 138 4.18 -8.02 -11.69
C ASN A 138 3.24 -8.78 -12.66
N ASN A 139 2.01 -8.32 -12.81
CA ASN A 139 0.98 -8.91 -13.66
C ASN A 139 0.54 -10.34 -13.26
N LYS A 140 0.77 -10.73 -12.00
CA LYS A 140 0.33 -12.01 -11.43
C LYS A 140 -0.51 -11.77 -10.19
N THR A 141 -1.58 -12.56 -10.03
CA THR A 141 -2.37 -12.57 -8.80
C THR A 141 -1.60 -13.29 -7.72
N GLU A 142 -1.29 -12.59 -6.63
CA GLU A 142 -0.59 -13.15 -5.47
C GLU A 142 -1.59 -13.73 -4.45
N HIS A 143 -2.67 -12.98 -4.19
CA HIS A 143 -3.71 -13.39 -3.25
C HIS A 143 -5.05 -12.73 -3.59
N THR A 144 -6.14 -13.34 -3.11
CA THR A 144 -7.49 -12.77 -3.19
C THR A 144 -8.14 -12.83 -1.83
N ILE A 145 -8.42 -11.68 -1.25
CA ILE A 145 -9.16 -11.56 0.00
C ILE A 145 -10.65 -11.60 -0.34
N VAL A 146 -11.37 -12.59 0.18
CA VAL A 146 -12.80 -12.81 -0.11
C VAL A 146 -13.64 -12.40 1.08
N GLY A 147 -14.56 -11.45 0.88
CA GLY A 147 -15.39 -10.94 1.96
C GLY A 147 -14.58 -10.32 3.10
N PHE A 148 -15.00 -10.55 4.33
CA PHE A 148 -14.39 -9.98 5.54
C PHE A 148 -13.74 -11.01 6.46
N GLU A 149 -13.70 -12.29 6.10
CA GLU A 149 -13.23 -13.37 6.96
C GLU A 149 -11.79 -13.15 7.45
N GLU A 150 -10.89 -12.77 6.55
CA GLU A 150 -9.48 -12.48 6.90
C GLU A 150 -9.32 -11.20 7.72
N MET A 151 -10.35 -10.37 7.80
CA MET A 151 -10.38 -9.11 8.56
C MET A 151 -11.18 -9.20 9.86
N GLY A 152 -11.53 -10.41 10.29
CA GLY A 152 -12.30 -10.67 11.52
C GLY A 152 -13.77 -11.03 11.31
N GLY A 153 -14.28 -10.97 10.08
CA GLY A 153 -15.65 -11.36 9.71
C GLY A 153 -16.72 -10.29 10.00
N GLU A 154 -16.39 -9.23 10.70
CA GLU A 154 -17.30 -8.15 11.10
C GLU A 154 -17.19 -6.94 10.16
N ASP A 155 -18.22 -6.10 10.15
CA ASP A 155 -18.30 -4.93 9.24
C ASP A 155 -17.53 -3.71 9.77
N ASP A 156 -17.12 -3.70 11.05
CA ASP A 156 -16.46 -2.58 11.73
C ASP A 156 -14.93 -2.76 11.92
N PHE A 157 -14.31 -3.57 11.07
CA PHE A 157 -12.84 -3.70 11.11
C PHE A 157 -12.12 -2.37 10.87
N SER A 158 -10.95 -2.21 11.49
CA SER A 158 -10.15 -0.98 11.33
C SER A 158 -9.36 -0.98 10.01
N THR A 159 -9.01 0.21 9.53
CA THR A 159 -8.13 0.36 8.34
C THR A 159 -6.78 -0.33 8.56
N LEU A 160 -6.27 -0.34 9.80
CA LEU A 160 -5.01 -1.01 10.15
C LEU A 160 -5.04 -2.51 9.90
N VAL A 161 -6.16 -3.18 10.16
CA VAL A 161 -6.30 -4.63 9.91
C VAL A 161 -6.16 -4.92 8.41
N LEU A 162 -6.79 -4.12 7.55
CA LEU A 162 -6.63 -4.26 6.11
C LEU A 162 -5.21 -3.92 5.66
N GLU A 163 -4.61 -2.87 6.21
CA GLU A 163 -3.23 -2.47 5.92
C GLU A 163 -2.22 -3.57 6.28
N GLU A 164 -2.32 -4.15 7.47
CA GLU A 164 -1.48 -5.29 7.89
C GLU A 164 -1.63 -6.50 6.96
N LEU A 165 -2.85 -6.76 6.50
CA LEU A 165 -3.13 -7.85 5.58
C LEU A 165 -2.49 -7.59 4.20
N LEU A 166 -2.59 -6.37 3.68
CA LEU A 166 -1.94 -5.96 2.43
C LEU A 166 -0.41 -6.02 2.55
N PHE A 167 0.14 -5.63 3.68
CA PHE A 167 1.58 -5.74 3.98
C PHE A 167 2.05 -7.20 4.03
N LYS A 168 1.30 -8.07 4.71
CA LYS A 168 1.57 -9.51 4.80
C LYS A 168 1.74 -10.17 3.43
N TYR A 169 0.94 -9.74 2.45
CA TYR A 169 1.00 -10.26 1.06
C TYR A 169 1.86 -9.39 0.14
N ASN A 170 2.69 -8.50 0.66
CA ASN A 170 3.58 -7.62 -0.10
C ASN A 170 2.87 -6.77 -1.17
N ALA A 171 1.60 -6.46 -0.95
CA ALA A 171 0.85 -5.54 -1.80
C ALA A 171 1.25 -4.08 -1.55
N ILE A 172 1.65 -3.77 -0.33
CA ILE A 172 2.21 -2.48 0.11
C ILE A 172 3.56 -2.66 0.80
N THR A 173 4.29 -1.56 1.06
CA THR A 173 5.62 -1.54 1.73
C THR A 173 5.66 -0.55 2.88
#